data_0311235518235c95a3411550b0dfdc57
#
_entry.id   0311235518235c95a3411550b0dfdc57
#
_cell.length_a   1.000
_cell.length_b   1.000
_cell.length_c   1.000
_cell.angle_alpha   90.00
_cell.angle_beta   90.00
_cell.angle_gamma   90.00
#
_symmetry.space_group_name_H-M   'P 1'
#
loop_
_entity.id
_entity.type
_entity.pdbx_description
1 polymer ?
#
loop_
_entity_poly.entity_id
_entity_poly.type
_entity_poly.pdbx_seq_one_letter_code
_entity_poly.pdbx_strand_id
1 'polypeptide(L)'
;MITNCILTYVLVLNNFGSTNVETIFDLTTCDSYVPESTYQYATLIVEYFDQENIENAVKIMWCESRNKTEAFRYQDQDSGLYQVIPSSWGWVKQNYNIPHWDYPFGSSYAQHIPRYNIQVASILVEDIHTRNPYWKVFSSSQWCWENTETWIKKWQKEEYGY
;
A
#
# COMPACT_ATOMS: atom_id res chain seq x y z
N MET A 1 6.13 -10.92 10.38
CA MET A 1 7.21 -9.98 10.71
C MET A 1 6.91 -8.58 10.17
N ILE A 2 6.68 -8.40 8.88
CA ILE A 2 6.32 -7.10 8.25
C ILE A 2 5.12 -6.44 8.96
N THR A 3 4.03 -7.18 9.17
CA THR A 3 2.84 -6.69 9.89
C THR A 3 3.19 -6.12 11.27
N ASN A 4 4.02 -6.83 12.04
CA ASN A 4 4.41 -6.37 13.38
C ASN A 4 5.23 -5.08 13.31
N CYS A 5 6.11 -4.93 12.33
CA CYS A 5 6.88 -3.70 12.13
C CYS A 5 5.96 -2.50 11.84
N ILE A 6 5.00 -2.67 10.94
CA ILE A 6 4.03 -1.62 10.60
C ILE A 6 3.15 -1.25 11.80
N LEU A 7 2.59 -2.25 12.50
CA LEU A 7 1.76 -2.01 13.69
C LEU A 7 2.54 -1.31 14.80
N THR A 8 3.76 -1.75 15.06
CA THR A 8 4.64 -1.13 16.07
C THR A 8 4.94 0.32 15.71
N TYR A 9 5.29 0.62 14.46
CA TYR A 9 5.55 1.97 14.02
C TYR A 9 4.33 2.89 14.26
N VAL A 10 3.13 2.45 13.91
CA VAL A 10 1.89 3.21 14.13
C VAL A 10 1.58 3.40 15.62
N LEU A 11 1.79 2.37 16.45
CA LEU A 11 1.61 2.48 17.91
C LEU A 11 2.57 3.50 18.52
N VAL A 12 3.82 3.51 18.09
CA VAL A 12 4.82 4.48 18.56
C VAL A 12 4.44 5.90 18.17
N LEU A 13 4.04 6.13 16.93
CA LEU A 13 3.59 7.46 16.48
C LEU A 13 2.40 7.97 17.30
N ASN A 14 1.42 7.11 17.59
CA ASN A 14 0.20 7.51 18.30
C ASN A 14 0.44 7.80 19.80
N ASN A 15 1.41 7.12 20.43
CA ASN A 15 1.66 7.25 21.87
C ASN A 15 2.74 8.27 22.25
N PHE A 16 3.74 8.46 21.39
CA PHE A 16 4.96 9.23 21.74
C PHE A 16 5.20 10.44 20.83
N GLY A 17 4.45 10.60 19.75
CA GLY A 17 4.74 11.63 18.73
C GLY A 17 6.02 11.31 17.94
N SER A 18 6.29 12.09 16.92
CA SER A 18 7.38 11.82 15.95
C SER A 18 8.81 11.96 16.52
N THR A 19 8.98 12.55 17.70
CA THR A 19 10.30 12.93 18.24
C THR A 19 10.97 11.88 19.12
N ASN A 20 10.27 10.81 19.54
CA ASN A 20 10.82 9.82 20.48
C ASN A 20 10.83 8.38 19.92
N VAL A 21 10.64 8.19 18.64
CA VAL A 21 10.60 6.87 17.99
C VAL A 21 11.93 6.12 18.11
N GLU A 22 13.04 6.85 18.11
CA GLU A 22 14.39 6.27 18.15
C GLU A 22 14.75 5.58 19.48
N THR A 23 14.02 5.88 20.56
CA THR A 23 14.45 5.47 21.92
C THR A 23 13.77 4.19 22.42
N ILE A 24 12.70 3.71 21.80
CA ILE A 24 11.84 2.65 22.38
C ILE A 24 11.83 1.36 21.56
N PHE A 25 12.17 1.43 20.29
CA PHE A 25 12.23 0.25 19.44
C PHE A 25 13.50 0.25 18.60
N ASP A 26 14.16 -0.88 18.58
CA ASP A 26 15.20 -1.16 17.60
C ASP A 26 14.53 -1.31 16.21
N LEU A 27 14.15 -0.15 15.63
CA LEU A 27 13.63 -0.10 14.27
C LEU A 27 14.64 -0.64 13.26
N THR A 28 15.93 -0.71 13.63
CA THR A 28 16.98 -1.28 12.78
C THR A 28 16.68 -2.72 12.40
N THR A 29 15.99 -3.48 13.26
CA THR A 29 15.52 -4.83 12.91
C THR A 29 14.41 -4.75 11.85
N CYS A 30 13.51 -3.76 11.94
CA CYS A 30 12.42 -3.59 10.97
C CYS A 30 12.90 -3.08 9.62
N ASP A 31 13.94 -2.24 9.59
CA ASP A 31 14.54 -1.72 8.34
C ASP A 31 15.10 -2.85 7.45
N SER A 32 15.37 -4.01 8.02
CA SER A 32 15.73 -5.19 7.25
C SER A 32 14.54 -5.87 6.55
N TYR A 33 13.31 -5.52 6.92
CA TYR A 33 12.10 -6.20 6.43
C TYR A 33 11.14 -5.29 5.68
N VAL A 34 11.21 -3.98 5.89
CA VAL A 34 10.29 -3.00 5.30
C VAL A 34 11.08 -1.83 4.74
N PRO A 35 10.88 -1.45 3.45
CA PRO A 35 11.49 -0.24 2.89
C PRO A 35 11.12 1.00 3.71
N GLU A 36 12.08 1.88 3.98
CA GLU A 36 11.87 3.12 4.73
C GLU A 36 10.73 3.96 4.13
N SER A 37 10.67 4.03 2.80
CA SER A 37 9.61 4.72 2.07
C SER A 37 8.18 4.23 2.35
N THR A 38 8.02 3.04 2.93
CA THR A 38 6.71 2.48 3.31
C THR A 38 6.14 3.14 4.56
N TYR A 39 6.99 3.54 5.51
CA TYR A 39 6.55 4.02 6.82
C TYR A 39 5.68 5.28 6.75
N GLN A 40 5.88 6.13 5.76
CA GLN A 40 5.03 7.30 5.54
C GLN A 40 3.56 6.95 5.28
N TYR A 41 3.26 5.71 4.87
CA TYR A 41 1.90 5.22 4.61
C TYR A 41 1.39 4.25 5.68
N ALA A 42 2.21 3.93 6.69
CA ALA A 42 1.88 2.91 7.69
C ALA A 42 0.53 3.15 8.39
N THR A 43 0.26 4.39 8.80
CA THR A 43 -1.02 4.75 9.44
C THR A 43 -2.21 4.50 8.53
N LEU A 44 -2.11 4.85 7.24
CA LEU A 44 -3.18 4.62 6.27
C LEU A 44 -3.37 3.12 5.98
N ILE A 45 -2.28 2.36 5.90
CA ILE A 45 -2.37 0.91 5.72
C ILE A 45 -3.11 0.27 6.89
N VAL A 46 -2.77 0.63 8.12
CA VAL A 46 -3.44 0.11 9.34
C VAL A 46 -4.88 0.61 9.47
N GLU A 47 -5.19 1.82 8.96
CA GLU A 47 -6.54 2.37 8.96
C GLU A 47 -7.49 1.61 8.02
N TYR A 48 -6.99 1.18 6.86
CA TYR A 48 -7.85 0.66 5.78
C TYR A 48 -7.77 -0.84 5.55
N PHE A 49 -6.70 -1.51 5.93
CA PHE A 49 -6.56 -2.96 5.76
C PHE A 49 -6.73 -3.72 7.07
N ASP A 50 -7.42 -4.85 7.01
CA ASP A 50 -7.44 -5.81 8.10
C ASP A 50 -6.02 -6.30 8.42
N GLN A 51 -5.77 -6.59 9.71
CA GLN A 51 -4.43 -6.94 10.20
C GLN A 51 -3.75 -8.07 9.41
N GLU A 52 -4.52 -9.05 8.98
CA GLU A 52 -4.03 -10.19 8.18
C GLU A 52 -3.58 -9.80 6.79
N ASN A 53 -4.06 -8.67 6.26
CA ASN A 53 -3.77 -8.16 4.93
C ASN A 53 -2.58 -7.18 4.89
N ILE A 54 -2.12 -6.65 6.03
CA ILE A 54 -1.08 -5.62 6.11
C ILE A 54 0.21 -6.04 5.38
N GLU A 55 0.67 -7.28 5.59
CA GLU A 55 1.91 -7.75 4.95
C GLU A 55 1.81 -7.72 3.42
N ASN A 56 0.72 -8.24 2.87
CA ASN A 56 0.52 -8.21 1.42
C ASN A 56 0.28 -6.79 0.90
N ALA A 57 -0.43 -5.95 1.65
CA ALA A 57 -0.62 -4.55 1.31
C ALA A 57 0.72 -3.82 1.10
N VAL A 58 1.65 -3.99 2.05
CA VAL A 58 3.00 -3.40 1.97
C VAL A 58 3.77 -3.92 0.76
N LYS A 59 3.81 -5.24 0.58
CA LYS A 59 4.55 -5.87 -0.52
C LYS A 59 4.03 -5.45 -1.89
N ILE A 60 2.71 -5.45 -2.06
CA ILE A 60 2.06 -5.08 -3.33
C ILE A 60 2.29 -3.60 -3.63
N MET A 61 2.09 -2.70 -2.67
CA MET A 61 2.32 -1.28 -2.86
C MET A 61 3.73 -1.00 -3.40
N TRP A 62 4.73 -1.63 -2.80
CA TRP A 62 6.10 -1.52 -3.29
C TRP A 62 6.28 -2.15 -4.68
N CYS A 63 5.70 -3.31 -4.95
CA CYS A 63 5.81 -3.99 -6.24
C CYS A 63 5.17 -3.20 -7.38
N GLU A 64 4.05 -2.56 -7.12
CA GLU A 64 3.29 -1.80 -8.13
C GLU A 64 3.93 -0.43 -8.44
N SER A 65 4.35 0.30 -7.42
CA SER A 65 4.77 1.70 -7.59
C SER A 65 6.16 2.04 -7.04
N ARG A 66 6.83 1.16 -6.30
CA ARG A 66 7.99 1.49 -5.46
C ARG A 66 7.63 2.59 -4.44
N ASN A 67 6.41 2.52 -3.89
CA ASN A 67 5.87 3.51 -2.96
C ASN A 67 5.77 4.94 -3.52
N LYS A 68 5.70 5.09 -4.85
CA LYS A 68 5.58 6.39 -5.53
C LYS A 68 4.11 6.71 -5.79
N THR A 69 3.62 7.79 -5.22
CA THR A 69 2.22 8.24 -5.38
C THR A 69 1.89 8.66 -6.80
N GLU A 70 2.87 9.23 -7.50
CA GLU A 70 2.76 9.72 -8.88
C GLU A 70 3.01 8.65 -9.94
N ALA A 71 3.20 7.39 -9.53
CA ALA A 71 3.39 6.29 -10.48
C ALA A 71 2.19 6.19 -11.43
N PHE A 72 2.48 6.11 -12.75
CA PHE A 72 1.49 6.02 -13.80
C PHE A 72 2.00 5.14 -14.94
N ARG A 73 1.15 4.22 -15.39
CA ARG A 73 1.44 3.36 -16.55
C ARG A 73 0.51 3.70 -17.70
N TYR A 74 1.08 4.16 -18.82
CA TYR A 74 0.30 4.63 -19.98
C TYR A 74 -0.56 3.56 -20.65
N GLN A 75 -0.11 2.32 -20.65
CA GLN A 75 -0.80 1.23 -21.36
C GLN A 75 -2.17 0.93 -20.79
N ASP A 76 -2.25 0.80 -19.45
CA ASP A 76 -3.45 0.38 -18.75
C ASP A 76 -4.09 1.54 -17.96
N GLN A 77 -3.44 2.71 -17.97
CA GLN A 77 -3.83 3.91 -17.23
C GLN A 77 -3.92 3.69 -15.70
N ASP A 78 -3.18 2.67 -15.21
CA ASP A 78 -3.07 2.40 -13.79
C ASP A 78 -2.26 3.51 -13.11
N SER A 79 -2.65 3.85 -11.90
CA SER A 79 -2.06 5.00 -11.22
C SER A 79 -2.03 4.87 -9.71
N GLY A 80 -1.07 5.62 -9.13
CA GLY A 80 -0.87 5.73 -7.69
C GLY A 80 -0.15 4.53 -7.08
N LEU A 81 -0.20 4.44 -5.76
CA LEU A 81 0.56 3.48 -4.95
C LEU A 81 0.29 2.02 -5.33
N TYR A 82 -0.97 1.68 -5.61
CA TYR A 82 -1.41 0.31 -5.96
C TYR A 82 -1.69 0.13 -7.45
N GLN A 83 -1.33 1.09 -8.30
CA GLN A 83 -1.54 1.02 -9.76
C GLN A 83 -2.96 0.56 -10.13
N VAL A 84 -3.95 1.20 -9.52
CA VAL A 84 -5.36 0.84 -9.73
C VAL A 84 -5.86 1.34 -11.08
N ILE A 85 -6.42 0.43 -11.89
CA ILE A 85 -6.94 0.74 -13.23
C ILE A 85 -8.26 1.54 -13.17
N PRO A 86 -8.58 2.34 -14.20
CA PRO A 86 -9.79 3.18 -14.23
C PRO A 86 -11.10 2.43 -14.03
N SER A 87 -11.22 1.20 -14.54
CA SER A 87 -12.42 0.39 -14.37
C SER A 87 -12.68 -0.02 -12.92
N SER A 88 -11.61 -0.34 -12.17
CA SER A 88 -11.69 -0.66 -10.75
C SER A 88 -12.06 0.59 -9.93
N TRP A 89 -11.47 1.74 -10.25
CA TRP A 89 -11.86 3.02 -9.68
C TRP A 89 -13.36 3.31 -9.92
N GLY A 90 -13.82 3.16 -11.15
CA GLY A 90 -15.22 3.38 -11.52
C GLY A 90 -16.17 2.46 -10.76
N TRP A 91 -15.80 1.19 -10.60
CA TRP A 91 -16.59 0.23 -9.84
C TRP A 91 -16.69 0.61 -8.35
N VAL A 92 -15.57 0.96 -7.71
CA VAL A 92 -15.58 1.41 -6.30
C VAL A 92 -16.42 2.67 -6.15
N LYS A 93 -16.30 3.66 -7.04
CA LYS A 93 -17.11 4.86 -7.02
C LYS A 93 -18.61 4.57 -7.09
N GLN A 94 -19.03 3.60 -7.89
CA GLN A 94 -20.46 3.25 -8.06
C GLN A 94 -21.04 2.50 -6.86
N ASN A 95 -20.22 1.78 -6.11
CA ASN A 95 -20.69 0.87 -5.06
C ASN A 95 -20.41 1.37 -3.64
N TYR A 96 -19.49 2.35 -3.47
CA TYR A 96 -19.07 2.87 -2.18
C TYR A 96 -19.20 4.38 -2.12
N ASN A 97 -19.80 4.88 -1.06
CA ASN A 97 -19.85 6.31 -0.77
C ASN A 97 -18.57 6.72 -0.04
N ILE A 98 -17.50 6.96 -0.80
CA ILE A 98 -16.23 7.42 -0.23
C ILE A 98 -16.30 8.94 -0.07
N PRO A 99 -16.18 9.47 1.15
CA PRO A 99 -16.17 10.92 1.39
C PRO A 99 -15.07 11.60 0.55
N HIS A 100 -15.39 12.76 0.00
CA HIS A 100 -14.48 13.57 -0.84
C HIS A 100 -14.13 12.99 -2.21
N TRP A 101 -14.95 12.09 -2.73
CA TRP A 101 -14.83 11.53 -4.08
C TRP A 101 -15.30 12.49 -5.19
N ASP A 102 -15.61 13.73 -4.86
CA ASP A 102 -16.17 14.73 -5.78
C ASP A 102 -15.18 15.26 -6.85
N TYR A 103 -13.99 14.71 -6.90
CA TYR A 103 -13.08 15.01 -8.02
C TYR A 103 -13.61 14.38 -9.31
N PRO A 104 -13.67 15.16 -10.40
CA PRO A 104 -14.19 14.65 -11.67
C PRO A 104 -13.43 13.41 -12.09
N PHE A 105 -14.17 12.38 -12.45
CA PHE A 105 -13.66 11.14 -13.02
C PHE A 105 -12.67 11.48 -14.15
N GLY A 106 -11.45 10.96 -14.06
CA GLY A 106 -10.39 11.26 -15.03
C GLY A 106 -9.43 12.38 -14.61
N SER A 107 -9.65 13.06 -13.47
CA SER A 107 -8.54 13.80 -12.90
C SER A 107 -7.55 12.79 -12.32
N SER A 108 -6.39 12.68 -12.91
CA SER A 108 -5.25 11.88 -12.43
C SER A 108 -4.87 12.20 -10.98
N TYR A 109 -5.40 13.30 -10.45
CA TYR A 109 -5.05 13.84 -9.15
C TYR A 109 -5.56 12.98 -7.98
N ALA A 110 -6.83 12.56 -7.97
CA ALA A 110 -7.39 11.76 -6.86
C ALA A 110 -6.70 10.41 -6.73
N GLN A 111 -6.31 9.80 -7.83
CA GLN A 111 -5.62 8.52 -7.89
C GLN A 111 -4.20 8.59 -7.30
N HIS A 112 -3.60 9.76 -7.24
CA HIS A 112 -2.27 10.00 -6.67
C HIS A 112 -2.33 10.45 -5.19
N ILE A 113 -3.52 10.63 -4.61
CA ILE A 113 -3.66 10.91 -3.18
C ILE A 113 -3.57 9.60 -2.40
N PRO A 114 -2.56 9.43 -1.51
CA PRO A 114 -2.30 8.17 -0.82
C PRO A 114 -3.53 7.58 -0.14
N ARG A 115 -4.28 8.39 0.62
CA ARG A 115 -5.47 7.96 1.35
C ARG A 115 -6.50 7.30 0.42
N TYR A 116 -6.80 7.90 -0.71
CA TYR A 116 -7.80 7.36 -1.63
C TYR A 116 -7.29 6.11 -2.36
N ASN A 117 -6.03 6.12 -2.76
CA ASN A 117 -5.45 4.98 -3.47
C ASN A 117 -5.39 3.74 -2.56
N ILE A 118 -4.96 3.90 -1.30
CA ILE A 118 -4.91 2.84 -0.30
C ILE A 118 -6.32 2.34 0.05
N GLN A 119 -7.27 3.26 0.28
CA GLN A 119 -8.66 2.92 0.57
C GLN A 119 -9.33 2.14 -0.58
N VAL A 120 -9.12 2.56 -1.83
CA VAL A 120 -9.65 1.82 -2.98
C VAL A 120 -9.02 0.44 -3.08
N ALA A 121 -7.71 0.32 -2.86
CA ALA A 121 -7.03 -0.97 -2.87
C ALA A 121 -7.57 -1.91 -1.79
N SER A 122 -7.82 -1.42 -0.56
CA SER A 122 -8.40 -2.24 0.51
C SER A 122 -9.80 -2.74 0.15
N ILE A 123 -10.67 -1.89 -0.37
CA ILE A 123 -12.00 -2.28 -0.84
C ILE A 123 -11.90 -3.37 -1.93
N LEU A 124 -11.01 -3.22 -2.90
CA LEU A 124 -10.85 -4.20 -3.97
C LEU A 124 -10.39 -5.57 -3.46
N VAL A 125 -9.66 -5.60 -2.34
CA VAL A 125 -9.14 -6.84 -1.74
C VAL A 125 -10.13 -7.47 -0.77
N GLU A 126 -10.78 -6.68 0.07
CA GLU A 126 -11.51 -7.14 1.25
C GLU A 126 -13.01 -7.27 1.00
N ASP A 127 -13.54 -6.61 -0.03
CA ASP A 127 -14.95 -6.76 -0.35
C ASP A 127 -15.23 -8.08 -1.05
N ILE A 128 -16.07 -8.89 -0.41
CA ILE A 128 -16.55 -10.19 -0.92
C ILE A 128 -17.37 -10.06 -2.22
N HIS A 129 -17.88 -8.88 -2.52
CA HIS A 129 -18.67 -8.61 -3.74
C HIS A 129 -17.80 -8.25 -4.95
N THR A 130 -16.49 -8.09 -4.76
CA THR A 130 -15.59 -7.91 -5.89
C THR A 130 -15.55 -9.19 -6.74
N ARG A 131 -15.50 -9.03 -8.07
CA ARG A 131 -15.40 -10.17 -9.00
C ARG A 131 -14.12 -10.99 -8.80
N ASN A 132 -13.12 -10.41 -8.18
CA ASN A 132 -11.82 -11.02 -7.90
C ASN A 132 -11.54 -10.88 -6.40
N PRO A 133 -12.13 -11.74 -5.54
CA PRO A 133 -11.88 -11.69 -4.12
C PRO A 133 -10.40 -11.87 -3.83
N TYR A 134 -9.93 -11.18 -2.79
CA TYR A 134 -8.55 -11.18 -2.36
C TYR A 134 -7.58 -10.52 -3.36
N TRP A 135 -6.32 -10.82 -3.20
CA TRP A 135 -5.20 -10.22 -3.92
C TRP A 135 -5.14 -10.55 -5.43
N LYS A 136 -6.10 -11.27 -5.98
CA LYS A 136 -6.18 -11.58 -7.43
C LYS A 136 -6.25 -10.34 -8.32
N VAL A 137 -6.74 -9.23 -7.81
CA VAL A 137 -6.74 -7.95 -8.53
C VAL A 137 -5.32 -7.49 -8.88
N PHE A 138 -4.32 -7.92 -8.10
CA PHE A 138 -2.89 -7.64 -8.30
C PHE A 138 -2.10 -8.84 -8.84
N SER A 139 -2.74 -9.76 -9.56
CA SER A 139 -2.11 -10.98 -10.06
C SER A 139 -0.98 -10.72 -11.07
N SER A 140 -1.00 -9.60 -11.78
CA SER A 140 0.07 -9.21 -12.72
C SER A 140 1.41 -8.98 -12.02
N SER A 141 1.40 -8.58 -10.75
CA SER A 141 2.60 -8.38 -9.93
C SER A 141 2.88 -9.52 -8.94
N GLN A 142 2.08 -10.61 -8.95
CA GLN A 142 2.17 -11.71 -8.00
C GLN A 142 3.60 -12.29 -7.89
N TRP A 143 4.31 -12.41 -8.98
CA TRP A 143 5.71 -12.85 -9.02
C TRP A 143 6.66 -11.99 -8.17
N CYS A 144 6.27 -10.76 -7.86
CA CYS A 144 7.06 -9.83 -7.08
C CYS A 144 6.79 -9.96 -5.57
N TRP A 145 5.54 -10.19 -5.15
CA TRP A 145 5.13 -10.08 -3.74
C TRP A 145 4.73 -11.40 -3.08
N GLU A 146 4.46 -12.46 -3.84
CA GLU A 146 3.95 -13.73 -3.31
C GLU A 146 4.92 -14.37 -2.30
N ASN A 147 6.22 -14.28 -2.56
CA ASN A 147 7.25 -14.82 -1.67
C ASN A 147 7.97 -13.70 -0.91
N THR A 148 7.77 -13.66 0.41
CA THR A 148 8.30 -12.60 1.29
C THR A 148 9.83 -12.53 1.26
N GLU A 149 10.53 -13.66 1.27
CA GLU A 149 12.00 -13.66 1.24
C GLU A 149 12.54 -13.12 -0.10
N THR A 150 11.92 -13.51 -1.20
CA THR A 150 12.26 -13.00 -2.53
C THR A 150 11.99 -11.51 -2.63
N TRP A 151 10.88 -11.04 -2.07
CA TRP A 151 10.52 -9.62 -2.03
C TRP A 151 11.55 -8.81 -1.23
N ILE A 152 11.94 -9.28 -0.03
CA ILE A 152 12.97 -8.62 0.80
C ILE A 152 14.27 -8.47 0.02
N LYS A 153 14.78 -9.54 -0.56
CA LYS A 153 16.03 -9.52 -1.36
C LYS A 153 15.94 -8.54 -2.52
N LYS A 154 14.77 -8.43 -3.13
CA LYS A 154 14.56 -7.57 -4.29
C LYS A 154 14.56 -6.09 -3.91
N TRP A 155 13.81 -5.66 -2.89
CA TRP A 155 13.79 -4.27 -2.51
C TRP A 155 15.13 -3.82 -1.89
N GLN A 156 15.79 -4.70 -1.10
CA GLN A 156 17.12 -4.40 -0.56
C GLN A 156 18.15 -4.18 -1.67
N LYS A 157 18.09 -4.99 -2.72
CA LYS A 157 18.95 -4.82 -3.89
C LYS A 157 18.69 -3.49 -4.60
N GLU A 158 17.42 -3.08 -4.74
CA GLU A 158 17.05 -1.83 -5.40
C GLU A 158 17.43 -0.59 -4.56
N GLU A 159 17.28 -0.63 -3.22
CA GLU A 159 17.57 0.51 -2.34
C GLU A 159 19.04 0.60 -1.94
N TYR A 160 19.71 -0.52 -1.67
CA TYR A 160 21.06 -0.53 -1.11
C TYR A 160 22.13 -1.10 -2.03
N GLY A 161 21.77 -1.71 -3.16
CA GLY A 161 22.72 -2.24 -4.15
C GLY A 161 23.39 -3.58 -3.75
N TYR A 162 22.78 -4.35 -2.84
CA TYR A 162 23.33 -5.65 -2.39
C TYR A 162 23.03 -6.77 -3.39
#